data_8911711a245d6f9615c862746266de42
#
_entry.id   8911711a245d6f9615c862746266de42
#
_cell.length_a   1.000
_cell.length_b   1.000
_cell.length_c   1.000
_cell.angle_alpha   90.00
_cell.angle_beta   90.00
_cell.angle_gamma   90.00
#
_symmetry.space_group_name_H-M   'P 1'
#
loop_
_entity.id
_entity.type
_entity.pdbx_description
1 polymer ?
#
loop_
_entity_poly.entity_id
_entity_poly.type
_entity_poly.pdbx_seq_one_letter_code
_entity_poly.pdbx_strand_id
1 'polypeptide(L)'
;MKELWLARTVLEADFLVSMPKIKTRHWSGVTLAMKNMFGIVSGARYGWPKNILHWEGIQESILDLCATVPVHFVIANGIIAMEGNGPLNGAPRLLERIVLADDPVAAEATCARLMGFDPGRIAHIREGACFLGNAVPELIDQVGETVRPLATPFREVPEFVKLYAF
;
A
#
# COMPACT_ATOMS: atom_id res chain seq x y z
N MET A 1 3.61 17.75 2.06
CA MET A 1 3.52 18.73 0.92
C MET A 1 2.73 19.95 1.33
N LYS A 2 3.00 21.16 0.74
CA LYS A 2 2.25 22.39 1.08
C LYS A 2 0.90 22.49 0.37
N GLU A 3 0.74 21.85 -0.77
CA GLU A 3 -0.45 21.91 -1.62
C GLU A 3 -0.61 20.61 -2.40
N LEU A 4 -1.84 20.08 -2.44
CA LEU A 4 -2.19 18.88 -3.17
C LEU A 4 -3.29 19.18 -4.22
N TRP A 5 -3.03 18.84 -5.48
CA TRP A 5 -4.00 18.95 -6.58
C TRP A 5 -4.61 17.60 -6.86
N LEU A 6 -5.85 17.43 -6.45
CA LEU A 6 -6.57 16.17 -6.49
C LEU A 6 -7.69 16.19 -7.53
N ALA A 7 -8.13 15.02 -7.96
CA ALA A 7 -9.29 14.92 -8.84
C ALA A 7 -10.56 15.32 -8.08
N ARG A 8 -11.35 16.23 -8.68
CA ARG A 8 -12.60 16.74 -8.08
C ARG A 8 -13.57 15.61 -7.72
N THR A 9 -13.70 14.62 -8.57
CA THR A 9 -14.56 13.43 -8.35
C THR A 9 -14.19 12.66 -7.08
N VAL A 10 -12.91 12.67 -6.67
CA VAL A 10 -12.46 12.05 -5.42
C VAL A 10 -12.84 12.89 -4.22
N LEU A 11 -12.70 14.23 -4.34
CA LEU A 11 -13.03 15.16 -3.25
C LEU A 11 -14.55 15.26 -2.98
N GLU A 12 -15.37 14.97 -3.98
CA GLU A 12 -16.83 15.00 -3.90
C GLU A 12 -17.44 13.61 -3.62
N ALA A 13 -16.62 12.57 -3.50
CA ALA A 13 -17.11 11.22 -3.22
C ALA A 13 -17.48 11.05 -1.74
N ASP A 14 -18.68 10.55 -1.47
CA ASP A 14 -19.15 10.24 -0.11
C ASP A 14 -18.46 9.00 0.48
N PHE A 15 -17.99 8.10 -0.39
CA PHE A 15 -17.34 6.85 0.02
C PHE A 15 -16.24 6.45 -0.97
N LEU A 16 -15.00 6.35 -0.50
CA LEU A 16 -13.85 6.01 -1.31
C LEU A 16 -13.33 4.61 -1.00
N VAL A 17 -13.31 3.76 -2.03
CA VAL A 17 -12.76 2.40 -1.95
C VAL A 17 -11.42 2.34 -2.68
N SER A 18 -10.37 1.95 -1.98
CA SER A 18 -9.07 1.65 -2.61
C SER A 18 -9.01 0.18 -3.04
N MET A 19 -8.80 -0.06 -4.33
CA MET A 19 -8.74 -1.42 -4.90
C MET A 19 -7.35 -1.72 -5.49
N PRO A 20 -6.31 -1.88 -4.65
CA PRO A 20 -4.97 -2.15 -5.12
C PRO A 20 -4.79 -3.60 -5.55
N LYS A 21 -3.83 -3.83 -6.46
CA LYS A 21 -3.22 -5.14 -6.63
C LYS A 21 -2.06 -5.31 -5.63
N ILE A 22 -1.99 -6.45 -4.97
CA ILE A 22 -0.87 -6.78 -4.07
C ILE A 22 0.41 -6.95 -4.89
N LYS A 23 1.43 -6.09 -4.63
CA LYS A 23 2.69 -6.13 -5.37
C LYS A 23 3.87 -5.48 -4.63
N THR A 24 5.06 -5.99 -4.93
CA THR A 24 6.33 -5.36 -4.55
C THR A 24 6.61 -4.12 -5.41
N ARG A 25 7.44 -3.22 -4.91
CA ARG A 25 7.88 -2.02 -5.64
C ARG A 25 9.24 -1.53 -5.16
N HIS A 26 10.10 -1.17 -6.12
CA HIS A 26 11.49 -0.78 -5.88
C HIS A 26 11.68 0.51 -5.05
N TRP A 27 10.70 1.42 -4.92
CA TRP A 27 10.87 2.67 -4.17
C TRP A 27 10.13 2.70 -2.83
N SER A 28 9.12 1.89 -2.66
CA SER A 28 8.30 1.88 -1.45
C SER A 28 8.25 0.52 -0.73
N GLY A 29 8.97 -0.48 -1.24
CA GLY A 29 8.89 -1.86 -0.79
C GLY A 29 7.66 -2.57 -1.34
N VAL A 30 6.48 -2.02 -1.06
CA VAL A 30 5.19 -2.53 -1.52
C VAL A 30 4.36 -1.45 -2.21
N THR A 31 3.39 -1.87 -3.00
CA THR A 31 2.30 -1.03 -3.49
C THR A 31 0.99 -1.71 -3.16
N LEU A 32 0.24 -1.09 -2.26
CA LEU A 32 -1.01 -1.57 -1.71
C LEU A 32 -2.00 -0.41 -1.56
N ALA A 33 -2.87 -0.42 -0.55
CA ALA A 33 -3.97 0.53 -0.39
C ALA A 33 -3.53 2.00 -0.29
N MET A 34 -2.55 2.29 0.56
CA MET A 34 -2.07 3.66 0.78
C MET A 34 -1.34 4.19 -0.46
N LYS A 35 -0.40 3.41 -1.02
CA LYS A 35 0.32 3.81 -2.24
C LYS A 35 -0.60 3.93 -3.46
N ASN A 36 -1.72 3.22 -3.50
CA ASN A 36 -2.72 3.31 -4.56
C ASN A 36 -3.32 4.72 -4.67
N MET A 37 -3.32 5.49 -3.59
CA MET A 37 -3.77 6.89 -3.53
C MET A 37 -2.97 7.83 -4.44
N PHE A 38 -1.79 7.47 -4.91
CA PHE A 38 -1.13 8.21 -6.00
C PHE A 38 -1.97 8.28 -7.29
N GLY A 39 -2.93 7.38 -7.45
CA GLY A 39 -3.87 7.40 -8.57
C GLY A 39 -4.74 8.65 -8.64
N ILE A 40 -5.10 9.23 -7.49
CA ILE A 40 -6.04 10.34 -7.38
C ILE A 40 -5.43 11.72 -7.67
N VAL A 41 -4.10 11.86 -7.67
CA VAL A 41 -3.45 13.14 -7.97
C VAL A 41 -3.50 13.46 -9.46
N SER A 42 -3.65 14.75 -9.78
CA SER A 42 -3.76 15.24 -11.14
C SER A 42 -2.49 15.02 -11.96
N GLY A 43 -2.54 14.21 -13.02
CA GLY A 43 -1.43 14.04 -13.95
C GLY A 43 -1.08 15.32 -14.70
N ALA A 44 -2.04 16.20 -14.96
CA ALA A 44 -1.81 17.50 -15.61
C ALA A 44 -0.92 18.42 -14.75
N ARG A 45 -1.00 18.32 -13.42
CA ARG A 45 -0.19 19.12 -12.50
C ARG A 45 1.14 18.47 -12.14
N TYR A 46 1.14 17.17 -11.88
CA TYR A 46 2.31 16.43 -11.37
C TYR A 46 3.07 15.67 -12.46
N GLY A 47 2.64 15.79 -13.73
CA GLY A 47 3.24 15.07 -14.84
C GLY A 47 2.93 13.58 -14.84
N TRP A 48 3.42 12.90 -15.83
CA TRP A 48 3.35 11.44 -15.94
C TRP A 48 4.77 10.89 -16.06
N PRO A 49 5.17 9.94 -15.22
CA PRO A 49 4.40 9.16 -14.23
C PRO A 49 4.37 9.75 -12.80
N LYS A 50 4.21 11.06 -12.63
CA LYS A 50 4.10 11.76 -11.34
C LYS A 50 5.43 11.76 -10.56
N ASN A 51 6.53 11.96 -11.26
CA ASN A 51 7.88 11.94 -10.70
C ASN A 51 8.09 12.95 -9.58
N ILE A 52 7.39 14.10 -9.60
CA ILE A 52 7.48 15.12 -8.54
C ILE A 52 7.20 14.51 -7.17
N LEU A 53 6.16 13.68 -7.03
CA LEU A 53 5.82 13.00 -5.77
C LEU A 53 6.90 12.01 -5.30
N HIS A 54 7.66 11.46 -6.25
CA HIS A 54 8.76 10.57 -5.93
C HIS A 54 10.02 11.35 -5.50
N TRP A 55 10.24 12.53 -6.07
CA TRP A 55 11.38 13.39 -5.73
C TRP A 55 11.20 14.15 -4.41
N GLU A 56 9.97 14.54 -4.08
CA GLU A 56 9.60 15.17 -2.80
C GLU A 56 9.65 14.19 -1.60
N GLY A 57 9.83 12.90 -1.87
CA GLY A 57 9.79 11.83 -0.88
C GLY A 57 8.53 10.96 -1.07
N ILE A 58 8.74 9.72 -1.48
CA ILE A 58 7.62 8.81 -1.80
C ILE A 58 6.83 8.44 -0.55
N GLN A 59 7.50 8.24 0.59
CA GLN A 59 6.87 7.82 1.83
C GLN A 59 6.01 8.95 2.39
N GLU A 60 6.57 10.16 2.45
CA GLU A 60 5.91 11.39 2.90
C GLU A 60 4.71 11.73 2.01
N SER A 61 4.87 11.57 0.69
CA SER A 61 3.76 11.80 -0.25
C SER A 61 2.62 10.80 -0.10
N ILE A 62 2.91 9.53 0.23
CA ILE A 62 1.88 8.53 0.56
C ILE A 62 1.10 8.96 1.80
N LEU A 63 1.82 9.34 2.86
CA LEU A 63 1.23 9.75 4.13
C LEU A 63 0.39 11.03 3.99
N ASP A 64 0.91 12.05 3.30
CA ASP A 64 0.19 13.30 3.04
C ASP A 64 -1.13 13.06 2.28
N LEU A 65 -1.11 12.19 1.26
CA LEU A 65 -2.31 11.84 0.50
C LEU A 65 -3.35 11.12 1.36
N CYS A 66 -2.93 10.12 2.14
CA CYS A 66 -3.83 9.36 3.00
C CYS A 66 -4.38 10.21 4.16
N ALA A 67 -3.59 11.17 4.66
CA ALA A 67 -4.05 12.12 5.68
C ALA A 67 -5.03 13.17 5.12
N THR A 68 -4.92 13.50 3.83
CA THR A 68 -5.77 14.52 3.18
C THR A 68 -7.09 13.93 2.69
N VAL A 69 -7.06 12.70 2.16
CA VAL A 69 -8.25 12.03 1.60
C VAL A 69 -8.43 10.69 2.29
N PRO A 70 -9.48 10.55 3.12
CA PRO A 70 -9.73 9.30 3.82
C PRO A 70 -10.12 8.19 2.85
N VAL A 71 -9.52 7.03 3.01
CA VAL A 71 -9.95 5.78 2.37
C VAL A 71 -10.89 5.08 3.32
N HIS A 72 -12.14 4.87 2.90
CA HIS A 72 -13.19 4.30 3.74
C HIS A 72 -13.20 2.77 3.72
N PHE A 73 -12.71 2.18 2.63
CA PHE A 73 -12.63 0.73 2.50
C PHE A 73 -11.54 0.31 1.54
N VAL A 74 -10.99 -0.88 1.76
CA VAL A 74 -9.93 -1.48 0.93
C VAL A 74 -10.38 -2.84 0.42
N ILE A 75 -10.14 -3.09 -0.87
CA ILE A 75 -10.27 -4.40 -1.51
C ILE A 75 -8.94 -4.72 -2.18
N ALA A 76 -8.02 -5.34 -1.46
CA ALA A 76 -6.71 -5.66 -2.01
C ALA A 76 -6.75 -7.00 -2.78
N ASN A 77 -6.51 -6.90 -4.08
CA ASN A 77 -6.52 -8.05 -4.99
C ASN A 77 -5.17 -8.75 -5.01
N GLY A 78 -5.13 -9.95 -4.45
CA GLY A 78 -4.01 -10.88 -4.47
C GLY A 78 -4.34 -12.19 -5.18
N ILE A 79 -5.41 -12.30 -5.98
CA ILE A 79 -5.66 -13.52 -6.76
C ILE A 79 -4.41 -13.84 -7.60
N ILE A 80 -3.99 -12.88 -8.42
CA ILE A 80 -2.66 -12.88 -9.04
C ILE A 80 -1.96 -11.60 -8.59
N ALA A 81 -1.03 -11.75 -7.68
CA ALA A 81 -0.17 -10.68 -7.16
C ALA A 81 1.07 -10.49 -8.07
N MET A 82 1.98 -9.61 -7.69
CA MET A 82 3.23 -9.39 -8.40
C MET A 82 4.40 -9.33 -7.42
N GLU A 83 5.49 -10.00 -7.73
CA GLU A 83 6.71 -10.00 -6.94
C GLU A 83 7.94 -9.55 -7.74
N GLY A 84 9.05 -9.24 -7.06
CA GLY A 84 10.31 -8.78 -7.68
C GLY A 84 10.27 -7.33 -8.11
N ASN A 85 10.86 -6.98 -9.25
CA ASN A 85 11.07 -5.60 -9.69
C ASN A 85 9.78 -4.94 -10.25
N GLY A 86 8.75 -4.83 -9.40
CA GLY A 86 7.53 -4.08 -9.70
C GLY A 86 7.79 -2.58 -9.77
N PRO A 87 6.90 -1.82 -10.42
CA PRO A 87 5.60 -2.24 -10.94
C PRO A 87 5.60 -2.74 -12.39
N LEU A 88 6.70 -2.58 -13.14
CA LEU A 88 6.73 -2.85 -14.58
C LEU A 88 7.39 -4.20 -14.92
N ASN A 89 8.45 -4.56 -14.21
CA ASN A 89 9.28 -5.74 -14.48
C ASN A 89 9.14 -6.82 -13.41
N GLY A 90 8.03 -6.84 -12.66
CA GLY A 90 7.73 -7.88 -11.70
C GLY A 90 7.19 -9.14 -12.36
N ALA A 91 7.33 -10.27 -11.67
CA ALA A 91 6.75 -11.55 -12.09
C ALA A 91 5.37 -11.75 -11.46
N PRO A 92 4.42 -12.40 -12.14
CA PRO A 92 3.15 -12.78 -11.53
C PRO A 92 3.38 -13.79 -10.39
N ARG A 93 2.64 -13.61 -9.30
CA ARG A 93 2.63 -14.51 -8.15
C ARG A 93 1.20 -14.91 -7.82
N LEU A 94 0.88 -16.16 -7.95
CA LEU A 94 -0.41 -16.71 -7.55
C LEU A 94 -0.47 -16.71 -6.02
N LEU A 95 -1.37 -15.92 -5.44
CA LEU A 95 -1.60 -15.83 -4.00
C LEU A 95 -3.01 -16.31 -3.63
N GLU A 96 -3.97 -16.21 -4.56
CA GLU A 96 -5.36 -16.67 -4.46
C GLU A 96 -6.11 -16.08 -3.25
N ARG A 97 -5.83 -14.81 -2.92
CA ARG A 97 -6.40 -14.13 -1.76
C ARG A 97 -6.95 -12.76 -2.13
N ILE A 98 -7.99 -12.36 -1.42
CA ILE A 98 -8.51 -11.00 -1.38
C ILE A 98 -8.50 -10.57 0.08
N VAL A 99 -7.99 -9.37 0.35
CA VAL A 99 -8.01 -8.77 1.68
C VAL A 99 -8.98 -7.59 1.65
N LEU A 100 -9.95 -7.62 2.56
CA LEU A 100 -10.93 -6.57 2.77
C LEU A 100 -10.64 -5.89 4.11
N ALA A 101 -10.73 -4.57 4.19
CA ALA A 101 -10.53 -3.84 5.44
C ALA A 101 -11.19 -2.45 5.39
N ASP A 102 -11.58 -1.96 6.54
CA ASP A 102 -12.05 -0.59 6.79
C ASP A 102 -10.94 0.35 7.28
N ASP A 103 -9.74 -0.18 7.54
CA ASP A 103 -8.51 0.56 7.86
C ASP A 103 -7.44 0.30 6.80
N PRO A 104 -7.01 1.34 6.04
CA PRO A 104 -6.02 1.17 4.98
C PRO A 104 -4.62 0.80 5.50
N VAL A 105 -4.26 1.19 6.74
CA VAL A 105 -2.98 0.82 7.37
C VAL A 105 -3.01 -0.64 7.80
N ALA A 106 -4.12 -1.10 8.37
CA ALA A 106 -4.33 -2.50 8.73
C ALA A 106 -4.30 -3.41 7.50
N ALA A 107 -4.96 -2.98 6.40
CA ALA A 107 -4.90 -3.68 5.11
C ALA A 107 -3.47 -3.79 4.58
N GLU A 108 -2.73 -2.67 4.61
CA GLU A 108 -1.34 -2.60 4.16
C GLU A 108 -0.44 -3.52 4.98
N ALA A 109 -0.53 -3.45 6.31
CA ALA A 109 0.23 -4.29 7.23
C ALA A 109 -0.10 -5.79 7.08
N THR A 110 -1.37 -6.12 6.92
CA THR A 110 -1.83 -7.49 6.71
C THR A 110 -1.33 -8.05 5.39
N CYS A 111 -1.44 -7.28 4.30
CA CYS A 111 -0.90 -7.67 2.99
C CYS A 111 0.62 -7.84 3.03
N ALA A 112 1.35 -6.95 3.72
CA ALA A 112 2.80 -7.07 3.89
C ALA A 112 3.17 -8.39 4.59
N ARG A 113 2.44 -8.76 5.65
CA ARG A 113 2.63 -10.06 6.34
C ARG A 113 2.33 -11.25 5.42
N LEU A 114 1.27 -11.18 4.61
CA LEU A 114 0.96 -12.22 3.61
C LEU A 114 2.09 -12.39 2.60
N MET A 115 2.79 -11.32 2.27
CA MET A 115 3.97 -11.31 1.40
C MET A 115 5.25 -11.77 2.10
N GLY A 116 5.21 -12.07 3.42
CA GLY A 116 6.36 -12.45 4.23
C GLY A 116 7.21 -11.28 4.71
N PHE A 117 6.73 -10.05 4.58
CA PHE A 117 7.46 -8.84 4.99
C PHE A 117 7.05 -8.38 6.40
N ASP A 118 7.99 -7.74 7.08
CA ASP A 118 7.72 -7.03 8.32
C ASP A 118 7.16 -5.62 8.01
N PRO A 119 5.90 -5.31 8.36
CA PRO A 119 5.32 -3.99 8.15
C PRO A 119 6.12 -2.87 8.83
N GLY A 120 6.77 -3.15 9.96
CA GLY A 120 7.59 -2.19 10.68
C GLY A 120 8.85 -1.75 9.94
N ARG A 121 9.29 -2.51 8.93
CA ARG A 121 10.41 -2.17 8.05
C ARG A 121 10.00 -1.37 6.80
N ILE A 122 8.70 -1.23 6.57
CA ILE A 122 8.14 -0.43 5.47
C ILE A 122 7.75 0.94 6.03
N ALA A 123 8.48 1.99 5.64
CA ALA A 123 8.40 3.29 6.29
C ALA A 123 6.99 3.88 6.33
N HIS A 124 6.26 3.92 5.21
CA HIS A 124 4.91 4.49 5.19
C HIS A 124 3.89 3.69 6.01
N ILE A 125 4.09 2.37 6.20
CA ILE A 125 3.23 1.56 7.09
C ILE A 125 3.55 1.88 8.54
N ARG A 126 4.85 1.85 8.90
CA ARG A 126 5.31 2.17 10.26
C ARG A 126 4.87 3.56 10.71
N GLU A 127 5.06 4.55 9.87
CA GLU A 127 4.73 5.95 10.19
C GLU A 127 3.21 6.19 10.11
N GLY A 128 2.52 5.61 9.13
CA GLY A 128 1.06 5.64 9.04
C GLY A 128 0.36 5.03 10.25
N ALA A 129 0.95 4.01 10.87
CA ALA A 129 0.44 3.40 12.08
C ALA A 129 0.44 4.33 13.31
N CYS A 130 1.16 5.46 13.24
CA CYS A 130 1.19 6.43 14.33
C CYS A 130 -0.05 7.36 14.35
N PHE A 131 -0.76 7.54 13.21
CA PHE A 131 -1.82 8.56 13.13
C PHE A 131 -2.91 8.31 12.06
N LEU A 132 -2.74 7.34 11.14
CA LEU A 132 -3.70 7.07 10.07
C LEU A 132 -4.54 5.80 10.29
N GLY A 133 -4.04 4.87 11.08
CA GLY A 133 -4.70 3.58 11.32
C GLY A 133 -3.84 2.67 12.16
N ASN A 134 -4.08 1.36 12.09
CA ASN A 134 -3.43 0.40 12.99
C ASN A 134 -2.65 -0.69 12.24
N ALA A 135 -1.38 -0.88 12.58
CA ALA A 135 -0.54 -1.94 12.03
C ALA A 135 -0.24 -3.08 13.04
N VAL A 136 -0.66 -2.96 14.29
CA VAL A 136 -0.39 -3.94 15.34
C VAL A 136 -1.34 -5.12 15.20
N PRO A 137 -0.85 -6.38 15.02
CA PRO A 137 -1.72 -7.54 14.77
C PRO A 137 -2.77 -7.79 15.84
N GLU A 138 -2.38 -7.59 17.09
CA GLU A 138 -3.23 -7.83 18.28
C GLU A 138 -4.39 -6.84 18.40
N LEU A 139 -4.31 -5.72 17.68
CA LEU A 139 -5.33 -4.67 17.64
C LEU A 139 -6.14 -4.69 16.32
N ILE A 140 -5.89 -5.65 15.45
CA ILE A 140 -6.65 -5.86 14.21
C ILE A 140 -7.61 -7.02 14.44
N ASP A 141 -8.91 -6.73 14.41
CA ASP A 141 -9.94 -7.78 14.43
C ASP A 141 -9.99 -8.46 13.06
N GLN A 142 -9.35 -9.61 12.96
CA GLN A 142 -9.23 -10.36 11.72
C GLN A 142 -10.33 -11.41 11.60
N VAL A 143 -11.20 -11.21 10.63
CA VAL A 143 -12.28 -12.15 10.26
C VAL A 143 -11.86 -12.97 9.05
N GLY A 144 -12.20 -14.25 9.03
CA GLY A 144 -11.87 -15.18 7.94
C GLY A 144 -10.57 -15.94 8.17
N GLU A 145 -9.79 -16.13 7.11
CA GLU A 145 -8.55 -16.92 7.19
C GLU A 145 -7.43 -16.18 7.92
N THR A 146 -6.70 -16.90 8.77
CA THR A 146 -5.57 -16.33 9.52
C THR A 146 -4.34 -16.14 8.61
N VAL A 147 -3.67 -14.99 8.74
CA VAL A 147 -2.54 -14.59 7.88
C VAL A 147 -1.33 -15.50 8.04
N ARG A 148 -0.97 -15.87 9.28
CA ARG A 148 0.31 -16.52 9.58
C ARG A 148 0.57 -17.83 8.82
N PRO A 149 -0.37 -18.80 8.72
CA PRO A 149 -0.17 -20.00 7.92
C PRO A 149 -0.23 -19.78 6.41
N LEU A 150 -0.74 -18.61 5.97
CA LEU A 150 -0.91 -18.26 4.56
C LEU A 150 0.24 -17.39 4.03
N ALA A 151 1.11 -16.89 4.91
CA ALA A 151 2.23 -16.05 4.53
C ALA A 151 3.14 -16.78 3.52
N THR A 152 3.37 -16.15 2.39
CA THR A 152 4.20 -16.69 1.32
C THR A 152 5.28 -15.68 0.98
N PRO A 153 6.58 -15.98 1.23
CA PRO A 153 7.65 -15.04 0.94
C PRO A 153 7.66 -14.62 -0.53
N PHE A 154 7.51 -13.32 -0.76
CA PHE A 154 7.64 -12.71 -2.09
C PHE A 154 9.09 -12.37 -2.35
N ARG A 155 9.53 -12.49 -3.60
CA ARG A 155 10.84 -12.01 -3.99
C ARG A 155 10.90 -10.50 -3.83
N GLU A 156 11.90 -10.04 -3.10
CA GLU A 156 12.20 -8.61 -2.94
C GLU A 156 12.83 -8.02 -4.19
N VAL A 157 12.82 -6.70 -4.23
CA VAL A 157 13.71 -5.92 -5.08
C VAL A 157 15.07 -5.83 -4.37
N PRO A 158 16.22 -5.99 -5.06
CA PRO A 158 17.54 -6.03 -4.42
C PRO A 158 17.84 -4.85 -3.50
N GLU A 159 17.31 -3.68 -3.79
CA GLU A 159 17.48 -2.47 -2.97
C GLU A 159 16.76 -2.54 -1.60
N PHE A 160 15.87 -3.53 -1.39
CA PHE A 160 15.06 -3.67 -0.19
C PHE A 160 15.24 -5.01 0.54
N VAL A 161 16.44 -5.59 0.44
CA VAL A 161 16.81 -6.92 1.01
C VAL A 161 16.52 -7.09 2.52
N LYS A 162 15.95 -6.09 3.21
CA LYS A 162 15.72 -6.12 4.66
C LYS A 162 14.23 -6.04 5.03
N LEU A 163 13.31 -6.36 4.14
CA LEU A 163 11.87 -6.28 4.44
C LEU A 163 11.32 -7.52 5.14
N TYR A 164 12.01 -8.67 5.08
CA TYR A 164 11.53 -9.91 5.69
C TYR A 164 11.41 -9.85 7.21
N ALA A 165 10.48 -10.65 7.75
CA ALA A 165 10.10 -10.70 9.16
C ALA A 165 10.96 -11.64 10.02
N PHE A 166 12.16 -12.08 9.55
CA PHE A 166 13.07 -12.95 10.34
C PHE A 166 14.31 -12.24 10.82
#